data_ebe272c0bc8274ce3b06b0fed0b4939d
#
_entry.id   ebe272c0bc8274ce3b06b0fed0b4939d
#
_cell.length_a   1.000
_cell.length_b   1.000
_cell.length_c   1.000
_cell.angle_alpha   90.00
_cell.angle_beta   90.00
_cell.angle_gamma   90.00
#
_symmetry.space_group_name_H-M   'P 1'
#
loop_
_entity.id
_entity.type
_entity.pdbx_description
1 polymer ?
#
loop_
_entity_poly.entity_id
_entity_poly.type
_entity_poly.pdbx_seq_one_letter_code
_entity_poly.pdbx_strand_id
1 'polypeptide(L)'
;MSVKHALATKFGIPFLLVGMLFAAGCARAPAELQTISSAGINPDLHAMAIQEVRALQSKGARVWCVPFARNASGVNIRGNANTWWNQAKGQYARGKEPAVGAVMAFKGTNRNPMGHVAVVSQVVSPREVLVDHANWKRNKISLRMSVIDVSAGNDW
;
A
#
# COMPACT_ATOMS: atom_id res chain seq x y z
N MET A 1 -61.63 -28.83 47.19
CA MET A 1 -62.93 -28.38 46.65
C MET A 1 -62.75 -27.89 45.24
N SER A 2 -63.42 -28.65 44.39
CA SER A 2 -64.14 -28.33 43.14
C SER A 2 -63.34 -27.79 41.97
N VAL A 3 -62.93 -28.61 41.10
CA VAL A 3 -63.35 -29.00 39.74
C VAL A 3 -64.19 -27.94 38.98
N LYS A 4 -63.74 -27.57 37.75
CA LYS A 4 -64.59 -27.69 36.55
C LYS A 4 -63.76 -27.53 35.26
N HIS A 5 -64.05 -28.50 34.38
CA HIS A 5 -63.60 -28.66 33.01
C HIS A 5 -64.28 -27.67 32.03
N ALA A 6 -63.65 -27.38 30.89
CA ALA A 6 -64.28 -27.23 29.57
C ALA A 6 -63.17 -27.23 28.48
N LEU A 7 -63.24 -28.15 27.73
CA LEU A 7 -63.36 -28.66 26.37
C LEU A 7 -63.00 -27.62 25.27
N ALA A 8 -61.97 -28.02 24.49
CA ALA A 8 -61.82 -28.15 23.03
C ALA A 8 -62.38 -27.07 22.10
N THR A 9 -61.47 -26.66 21.20
CA THR A 9 -61.72 -26.76 19.74
C THR A 9 -60.43 -26.74 18.94
N LYS A 10 -60.29 -27.77 18.10
CA LYS A 10 -59.26 -27.89 17.08
C LYS A 10 -59.57 -26.94 15.92
N PHE A 11 -58.69 -26.08 15.54
CA PHE A 11 -58.66 -25.52 14.18
C PHE A 11 -57.29 -25.79 13.59
N GLY A 12 -57.30 -26.65 12.61
CA GLY A 12 -56.10 -26.91 11.78
C GLY A 12 -55.89 -25.75 10.81
N ILE A 13 -54.65 -25.26 10.77
CA ILE A 13 -54.18 -24.33 9.76
C ILE A 13 -53.13 -25.08 8.93
N PRO A 14 -53.27 -25.14 7.60
CA PRO A 14 -52.28 -25.80 6.75
C PRO A 14 -51.01 -25.00 6.72
N PHE A 15 -49.89 -25.65 7.03
CA PHE A 15 -48.54 -25.13 6.93
C PHE A 15 -48.16 -25.02 5.45
N LEU A 16 -48.22 -23.83 4.90
CA LEU A 16 -47.67 -23.50 3.58
C LEU A 16 -46.15 -23.36 3.75
N LEU A 17 -45.41 -24.38 3.34
CA LEU A 17 -43.95 -24.35 3.22
C LEU A 17 -43.59 -23.42 2.06
N VAL A 18 -43.32 -22.16 2.37
CA VAL A 18 -42.61 -21.23 1.44
C VAL A 18 -41.15 -21.56 1.51
N GLY A 19 -40.67 -22.28 0.52
CA GLY A 19 -39.23 -22.51 0.30
C GLY A 19 -38.54 -21.21 -0.08
N MET A 20 -37.85 -20.58 0.89
CA MET A 20 -36.90 -19.49 0.60
C MET A 20 -35.64 -20.10 0.00
N LEU A 21 -35.49 -20.02 -1.33
CA LEU A 21 -34.25 -20.18 -2.02
C LEU A 21 -33.32 -19.03 -1.65
N PHE A 22 -32.42 -19.25 -0.69
CA PHE A 22 -31.28 -18.38 -0.49
C PHE A 22 -30.29 -18.54 -1.67
N ALA A 23 -30.40 -17.66 -2.64
CA ALA A 23 -29.32 -17.45 -3.59
C ALA A 23 -28.14 -16.86 -2.81
N ALA A 24 -27.17 -17.71 -2.42
CA ALA A 24 -25.88 -17.27 -1.92
C ALA A 24 -25.12 -16.60 -3.07
N GLY A 25 -25.42 -15.33 -3.31
CA GLY A 25 -24.61 -14.47 -4.14
C GLY A 25 -23.27 -14.29 -3.44
N CYS A 26 -22.19 -14.87 -3.98
CA CYS A 26 -20.84 -14.49 -3.64
C CYS A 26 -20.63 -13.04 -4.06
N ALA A 27 -21.03 -12.10 -3.22
CA ALA A 27 -20.62 -10.71 -3.33
C ALA A 27 -19.11 -10.68 -3.10
N ARG A 28 -18.36 -10.59 -4.20
CA ARG A 28 -16.94 -10.32 -4.16
C ARG A 28 -16.80 -8.95 -3.50
N ALA A 29 -16.27 -8.93 -2.28
CA ALA A 29 -15.99 -7.69 -1.59
C ALA A 29 -15.13 -6.81 -2.53
N PRO A 30 -15.46 -5.52 -2.71
CA PRO A 30 -14.60 -4.63 -3.48
C PRO A 30 -13.22 -4.69 -2.85
N ALA A 31 -12.18 -4.84 -3.68
CA ALA A 31 -10.80 -4.81 -3.23
C ALA A 31 -10.61 -3.49 -2.47
N GLU A 32 -10.44 -3.61 -1.16
CA GLU A 32 -10.18 -2.46 -0.30
C GLU A 32 -8.91 -1.81 -0.81
N LEU A 33 -9.04 -0.61 -1.35
CA LEU A 33 -7.92 0.18 -1.80
C LEU A 33 -7.02 0.38 -0.57
N GLN A 34 -5.83 -0.22 -0.58
CA GLN A 34 -4.90 -0.06 0.52
C GLN A 34 -4.53 1.43 0.58
N THR A 35 -5.27 2.16 1.38
CA THR A 35 -4.89 3.52 1.75
C THR A 35 -3.57 3.42 2.48
N ILE A 36 -2.51 3.95 1.87
CA ILE A 36 -1.29 4.24 2.61
C ILE A 36 -1.74 5.27 3.65
N SER A 37 -1.94 4.77 4.86
CA SER A 37 -2.35 5.60 5.97
C SER A 37 -1.35 6.75 6.08
N SER A 38 -1.82 7.98 6.28
CA SER A 38 -1.00 9.17 6.58
C SER A 38 -0.20 9.04 7.88
N ALA A 39 -0.07 7.85 8.42
CA ALA A 39 0.61 7.49 9.65
C ALA A 39 2.15 7.57 9.59
N GLY A 40 2.73 7.96 8.45
CA GLY A 40 4.19 8.06 8.33
C GLY A 40 4.87 6.74 7.91
N ILE A 41 6.19 6.72 7.98
CA ILE A 41 7.00 5.52 7.75
C ILE A 41 6.74 4.53 8.89
N ASN A 42 6.47 3.27 8.54
CA ASN A 42 6.49 2.19 9.53
C ASN A 42 7.95 1.96 9.98
N PRO A 43 8.30 2.22 11.25
CA PRO A 43 9.69 2.18 11.71
C PRO A 43 10.30 0.78 11.63
N ASP A 44 9.52 -0.26 11.83
CA ASP A 44 10.00 -1.64 11.80
C ASP A 44 10.34 -2.08 10.38
N LEU A 45 9.44 -1.84 9.42
CA LEU A 45 9.69 -2.12 8.00
C LEU A 45 10.90 -1.34 7.49
N HIS A 46 11.01 -0.08 7.87
CA HIS A 46 12.13 0.77 7.46
C HIS A 46 13.46 0.28 8.05
N ALA A 47 13.49 -0.06 9.34
CA ALA A 47 14.68 -0.61 9.99
C ALA A 47 15.10 -1.94 9.35
N MET A 48 14.15 -2.84 9.10
CA MET A 48 14.41 -4.12 8.42
C MET A 48 14.97 -3.92 7.02
N ALA A 49 14.44 -3.01 6.23
CA ALA A 49 14.93 -2.70 4.89
C ALA A 49 16.37 -2.17 4.91
N ILE A 50 16.72 -1.33 5.90
CA ILE A 50 18.09 -0.85 6.09
C ILE A 50 19.03 -2.01 6.46
N GLN A 51 18.62 -2.88 7.36
CA GLN A 51 19.39 -4.06 7.76
C GLN A 51 19.63 -5.00 6.58
N GLU A 52 18.62 -5.25 5.75
CA GLU A 52 18.74 -6.05 4.53
C GLU A 52 19.80 -5.48 3.58
N VAL A 53 19.75 -4.16 3.34
CA VAL A 53 20.76 -3.50 2.50
C VAL A 53 22.16 -3.69 3.06
N ARG A 54 22.35 -3.49 4.36
CA ARG A 54 23.66 -3.67 5.02
C ARG A 54 24.15 -5.11 4.91
N ALA A 55 23.24 -6.09 5.09
CA ALA A 55 23.56 -7.51 4.95
C ALA A 55 23.94 -7.88 3.49
N LEU A 56 23.31 -7.28 2.49
CA LEU A 56 23.68 -7.45 1.10
C LEU A 56 25.06 -6.84 0.82
N GLN A 57 25.30 -5.64 1.32
CA GLN A 57 26.59 -4.95 1.16
C GLN A 57 27.75 -5.72 1.81
N SER A 58 27.56 -6.27 3.01
CA SER A 58 28.60 -7.06 3.70
C SER A 58 28.99 -8.34 2.94
N LYS A 59 28.06 -8.87 2.12
CA LYS A 59 28.29 -10.05 1.25
C LYS A 59 28.79 -9.65 -0.15
N GLY A 60 29.07 -8.37 -0.41
CA GLY A 60 29.42 -7.88 -1.73
C GLY A 60 28.28 -7.96 -2.76
N ALA A 61 27.05 -8.25 -2.32
CA ALA A 61 25.91 -8.37 -3.19
C ALA A 61 25.39 -7.00 -3.65
N ARG A 62 24.67 -7.00 -4.78
CA ARG A 62 24.15 -5.77 -5.35
C ARG A 62 22.87 -5.33 -4.63
N VAL A 63 22.78 -4.04 -4.35
CA VAL A 63 21.61 -3.38 -3.78
C VAL A 63 20.81 -2.71 -4.89
N TRP A 64 19.48 -2.67 -4.74
CA TRP A 64 18.56 -2.08 -5.72
C TRP A 64 17.51 -1.21 -5.03
N CYS A 65 17.06 -0.15 -5.72
CA CYS A 65 16.06 0.77 -5.21
C CYS A 65 14.69 0.10 -4.98
N VAL A 66 14.28 -0.77 -5.88
CA VAL A 66 12.95 -1.41 -5.85
C VAL A 66 12.77 -2.33 -4.62
N PRO A 67 13.65 -3.30 -4.34
CA PRO A 67 13.55 -4.09 -3.10
C PRO A 67 13.55 -3.22 -1.84
N PHE A 68 14.44 -2.22 -1.77
CA PHE A 68 14.48 -1.31 -0.64
C PHE A 68 13.16 -0.56 -0.46
N ALA A 69 12.67 0.12 -1.50
CA ALA A 69 11.44 0.91 -1.40
C ALA A 69 10.24 0.05 -1.05
N ARG A 70 10.11 -1.15 -1.64
CA ARG A 70 9.06 -2.11 -1.32
C ARG A 70 9.09 -2.51 0.15
N ASN A 71 10.24 -2.91 0.66
CA ASN A 71 10.37 -3.42 2.01
C ASN A 71 10.22 -2.29 3.05
N ALA A 72 10.74 -1.09 2.76
CA ALA A 72 10.67 0.06 3.66
C ALA A 72 9.27 0.71 3.73
N SER A 73 8.49 0.65 2.65
CA SER A 73 7.17 1.27 2.59
C SER A 73 6.00 0.29 2.77
N GLY A 74 6.23 -1.02 2.59
CA GLY A 74 5.17 -2.02 2.53
C GLY A 74 4.41 -2.05 1.18
N VAL A 75 4.76 -1.19 0.21
CA VAL A 75 4.15 -1.19 -1.13
C VAL A 75 4.63 -2.40 -1.92
N ASN A 76 3.77 -3.38 -2.14
CA ASN A 76 4.14 -4.65 -2.77
C ASN A 76 4.07 -4.60 -4.31
N ILE A 77 4.81 -3.68 -4.92
CA ILE A 77 4.99 -3.60 -6.37
C ILE A 77 6.37 -4.15 -6.74
N ARG A 78 6.45 -4.82 -7.89
CA ARG A 78 7.66 -5.46 -8.43
C ARG A 78 7.97 -4.94 -9.83
N GLY A 79 9.12 -5.33 -10.36
CA GLY A 79 9.58 -4.89 -11.68
C GLY A 79 10.35 -3.56 -11.63
N ASN A 80 10.57 -2.96 -12.80
CA ASN A 80 11.38 -1.75 -12.93
C ASN A 80 10.66 -0.54 -12.32
N ALA A 81 11.42 0.38 -11.74
CA ALA A 81 10.90 1.55 -11.05
C ALA A 81 10.01 2.43 -11.94
N ASN A 82 10.34 2.58 -13.22
CA ASN A 82 9.56 3.33 -14.20
C ASN A 82 8.14 2.78 -14.44
N THR A 83 7.85 1.54 -14.02
CA THR A 83 6.52 0.92 -14.15
C THR A 83 5.64 1.10 -12.91
N TRP A 84 6.22 1.52 -11.78
CA TRP A 84 5.55 1.55 -10.49
C TRP A 84 4.32 2.45 -10.47
N TRP A 85 4.42 3.65 -11.05
CA TRP A 85 3.29 4.56 -11.13
C TRP A 85 2.07 3.94 -11.82
N ASN A 86 2.29 3.20 -12.92
CA ASN A 86 1.20 2.56 -13.64
C ASN A 86 0.66 1.32 -12.90
N GLN A 87 1.53 0.52 -12.30
CA GLN A 87 1.13 -0.65 -11.52
C GLN A 87 0.34 -0.27 -10.25
N ALA A 88 0.62 0.89 -9.65
CA ALA A 88 -0.10 1.38 -8.49
C ALA A 88 -1.58 1.70 -8.77
N LYS A 89 -1.97 1.88 -10.06
CA LYS A 89 -3.35 2.20 -10.44
C LYS A 89 -4.31 1.11 -9.97
N GLY A 90 -5.30 1.50 -9.16
CA GLY A 90 -6.32 0.59 -8.64
C GLY A 90 -5.86 -0.31 -7.48
N GLN A 91 -4.58 -0.23 -7.07
CA GLN A 91 -4.04 -0.96 -5.92
C GLN A 91 -3.63 -0.03 -4.77
N TYR A 92 -3.10 1.14 -5.10
CA TYR A 92 -2.64 2.15 -4.14
C TYR A 92 -3.14 3.53 -4.55
N ALA A 93 -3.30 4.42 -3.57
CA ALA A 93 -3.54 5.82 -3.83
C ALA A 93 -2.37 6.42 -4.62
N ARG A 94 -2.67 7.30 -5.59
CA ARG A 94 -1.67 8.02 -6.37
C ARG A 94 -2.00 9.50 -6.33
N GLY A 95 -0.99 10.31 -6.21
CA GLY A 95 -1.15 11.76 -6.17
C GLY A 95 0.15 12.47 -6.51
N LYS A 96 0.08 13.77 -6.60
CA LYS A 96 1.21 14.67 -6.86
C LYS A 96 1.68 15.39 -5.59
N GLU A 97 0.99 15.17 -4.48
CA GLU A 97 1.37 15.72 -3.18
C GLU A 97 2.19 14.70 -2.41
N PRO A 98 3.42 15.03 -2.01
CA PRO A 98 4.25 14.12 -1.26
C PRO A 98 3.72 13.93 0.16
N ALA A 99 3.72 12.68 0.62
CA ALA A 99 3.38 12.33 2.00
C ALA A 99 4.47 11.44 2.60
N VAL A 100 4.73 11.58 3.90
CA VAL A 100 5.70 10.72 4.61
C VAL A 100 5.25 9.26 4.52
N GLY A 101 6.18 8.37 4.16
CA GLY A 101 5.91 6.95 3.93
C GLY A 101 5.49 6.61 2.50
N ALA A 102 5.09 7.60 1.69
CA ALA A 102 4.78 7.37 0.29
C ALA A 102 6.03 7.02 -0.54
N VAL A 103 5.84 6.25 -1.61
CA VAL A 103 6.90 5.97 -2.57
C VAL A 103 6.85 7.00 -3.69
N MET A 104 7.93 7.76 -3.81
CA MET A 104 8.16 8.66 -4.94
C MET A 104 8.72 7.87 -6.11
N ALA A 105 8.03 7.88 -7.25
CA ALA A 105 8.42 7.18 -8.46
C ALA A 105 8.97 8.15 -9.51
N PHE A 106 10.26 8.07 -9.78
CA PHE A 106 10.93 8.88 -10.79
C PHE A 106 10.84 8.20 -12.15
N LYS A 107 10.44 8.97 -13.15
CA LYS A 107 10.38 8.50 -14.55
C LYS A 107 11.77 8.07 -15.04
N GLY A 108 11.77 7.17 -16.01
CA GLY A 108 12.99 6.82 -16.71
C GLY A 108 13.54 8.01 -17.51
N THR A 109 14.87 8.08 -17.63
CA THR A 109 15.60 9.06 -18.42
C THR A 109 16.59 8.33 -19.35
N ASN A 110 17.17 9.03 -20.31
CA ASN A 110 18.21 8.43 -21.19
C ASN A 110 19.39 7.86 -20.40
N ARG A 111 19.73 8.45 -19.23
CA ARG A 111 20.81 7.97 -18.36
C ARG A 111 20.39 6.86 -17.42
N ASN A 112 19.09 6.80 -17.08
CA ASN A 112 18.52 5.77 -16.23
C ASN A 112 17.14 5.36 -16.78
N PRO A 113 17.07 4.53 -17.81
CA PRO A 113 15.81 4.15 -18.45
C PRO A 113 14.88 3.33 -17.55
N MET A 114 15.42 2.69 -16.52
CA MET A 114 14.63 1.91 -15.55
C MET A 114 13.92 2.78 -14.53
N GLY A 115 14.20 4.09 -14.47
CA GLY A 115 13.68 5.00 -13.47
C GLY A 115 14.27 4.74 -12.07
N HIS A 116 13.66 5.34 -11.06
CA HIS A 116 14.07 5.17 -9.67
C HIS A 116 12.86 5.25 -8.75
N VAL A 117 12.97 4.67 -7.56
CA VAL A 117 11.98 4.80 -6.47
C VAL A 117 12.68 5.14 -5.17
N ALA A 118 12.04 5.99 -4.38
CA ALA A 118 12.49 6.38 -3.06
C ALA A 118 11.30 6.47 -2.10
N VAL A 119 11.53 6.32 -0.80
CA VAL A 119 10.48 6.50 0.22
C VAL A 119 10.62 7.89 0.81
N VAL A 120 9.54 8.66 0.85
CA VAL A 120 9.53 9.99 1.47
C VAL A 120 9.67 9.83 2.98
N SER A 121 10.77 10.35 3.53
CA SER A 121 11.05 10.28 4.97
C SER A 121 10.66 11.55 5.72
N GLN A 122 10.56 12.68 5.02
CA GLN A 122 10.07 13.94 5.57
C GLN A 122 9.57 14.86 4.47
N VAL A 123 8.51 15.59 4.73
CA VAL A 123 8.09 16.75 3.94
C VAL A 123 8.64 18.00 4.64
N VAL A 124 9.57 18.70 4.00
CA VAL A 124 10.23 19.90 4.55
C VAL A 124 9.44 21.15 4.18
N SER A 125 9.00 21.20 2.93
CA SER A 125 8.19 22.30 2.39
C SER A 125 7.34 21.78 1.23
N PRO A 126 6.42 22.58 0.65
CA PRO A 126 5.69 22.19 -0.56
C PRO A 126 6.60 21.80 -1.73
N ARG A 127 7.86 22.29 -1.74
CA ARG A 127 8.84 22.04 -2.80
C ARG A 127 10.04 21.23 -2.39
N GLU A 128 10.09 20.73 -1.14
CA GLU A 128 11.23 19.97 -0.68
C GLU A 128 10.79 18.80 0.19
N VAL A 129 11.30 17.63 -0.15
CA VAL A 129 11.16 16.42 0.67
C VAL A 129 12.52 15.81 0.95
N LEU A 130 12.62 15.06 2.04
CA LEU A 130 13.72 14.15 2.27
C LEU A 130 13.27 12.74 1.91
N VAL A 131 14.13 12.00 1.24
CA VAL A 131 13.83 10.64 0.81
C VAL A 131 14.92 9.67 1.25
N ASP A 132 14.48 8.43 1.49
CA ASP A 132 15.35 7.30 1.75
C ASP A 132 15.31 6.35 0.58
N HIS A 133 16.47 5.95 0.09
CA HIS A 133 16.56 5.08 -1.08
C HIS A 133 17.89 4.30 -1.14
N ALA A 134 17.93 3.30 -2.00
CA ALA A 134 19.13 2.53 -2.26
C ALA A 134 19.53 2.62 -3.74
N ASN A 135 20.83 2.50 -4.01
CA ASN A 135 21.44 2.45 -5.34
C ASN A 135 21.27 3.71 -6.22
N TRP A 136 21.00 4.87 -5.66
CA TRP A 136 21.18 6.15 -6.36
C TRP A 136 22.67 6.39 -6.64
N LYS A 137 23.48 6.32 -5.61
CA LYS A 137 24.90 6.06 -5.74
C LYS A 137 25.08 4.55 -5.77
N ARG A 138 25.81 4.07 -6.77
CA ARG A 138 25.96 2.63 -7.00
C ARG A 138 26.25 1.85 -5.72
N ASN A 139 25.40 0.90 -5.42
CA ASN A 139 25.48 -0.01 -4.27
C ASN A 139 25.48 0.68 -2.88
N LYS A 140 24.98 1.90 -2.78
CA LYS A 140 24.88 2.65 -1.51
C LYS A 140 23.41 2.82 -1.11
N ILE A 141 23.18 2.90 0.20
CA ILE A 141 21.97 3.45 0.75
C ILE A 141 22.19 4.95 1.00
N SER A 142 21.18 5.76 0.75
CA SER A 142 21.15 7.19 1.09
C SER A 142 19.88 7.43 1.91
N LEU A 143 20.06 8.00 3.08
CA LEU A 143 18.97 8.35 3.99
C LEU A 143 18.86 9.87 4.05
N ARG A 144 17.61 10.37 4.11
CA ARG A 144 17.28 11.78 4.23
C ARG A 144 17.93 12.65 3.14
N MET A 145 17.98 12.13 1.91
CA MET A 145 18.48 12.91 0.78
C MET A 145 17.42 13.92 0.34
N SER A 146 17.79 15.19 0.23
CA SER A 146 16.90 16.25 -0.24
C SER A 146 16.56 16.05 -1.72
N VAL A 147 15.27 16.19 -2.03
CA VAL A 147 14.70 16.25 -3.38
C VAL A 147 13.86 17.50 -3.47
N ILE A 148 14.10 18.30 -4.51
CA ILE A 148 13.44 19.58 -4.72
C ILE A 148 12.57 19.50 -5.97
N ASP A 149 11.32 19.91 -5.84
CA ASP A 149 10.45 20.13 -6.99
C ASP A 149 10.82 21.44 -7.69
N VAL A 150 11.27 21.32 -8.92
CA VAL A 150 11.63 22.45 -9.80
C VAL A 150 10.56 22.72 -10.86
N SER A 151 9.41 22.05 -10.81
CA SER A 151 8.29 22.28 -11.71
C SER A 151 7.69 23.67 -11.49
N ALA A 152 7.17 24.29 -12.56
CA ALA A 152 6.51 25.59 -12.46
C ALA A 152 5.24 25.51 -11.58
N GLY A 153 4.51 24.38 -11.67
CA GLY A 153 3.22 24.19 -10.99
C GLY A 153 3.33 23.63 -9.56
N ASN A 154 4.53 23.33 -9.05
CA ASN A 154 4.70 22.61 -7.79
C ASN A 154 3.86 21.32 -7.76
N ASP A 155 4.06 20.48 -8.74
CA ASP A 155 3.16 19.34 -9.03
C ASP A 155 3.88 17.98 -9.07
N TRP A 156 4.98 17.83 -8.35
CA TRP A 156 5.81 16.62 -8.13
C TRP A 156 5.72 15.50 -9.15
#